data_9e8c37e35d5f32fe142389a583254eee
#
_entry.id   9e8c37e35d5f32fe142389a583254eee
#
_cell.length_a   1.000
_cell.length_b   1.000
_cell.length_c   1.000
_cell.angle_alpha   90.00
_cell.angle_beta   90.00
_cell.angle_gamma   90.00
#
_symmetry.space_group_name_H-M   'P 1'
#
loop_
_entity.id
_entity.type
_entity.pdbx_description
1 polymer ?
#
loop_
_entity_poly.entity_id
_entity_poly.type
_entity_poly.pdbx_seq_one_letter_code
_entity_poly.pdbx_strand_id
1 'polypeptide(L)'
;MFGWEFPPKIYGGLAVASYGITKGLSQQGDVETTFCMPKPTGEEEKFLNIIGMNQVPIVWRDVDYDYLKSRLSTMSPEQYYALRDHIYSDFSYMHVNDLGCMDFAGGYPGNLHEEINNFSIIAGVVARQQEFDIIHAHDWLTYPAGVHAKMVSGKPLCIHVHATDFDRSRGKVNPTVYSMEKNGMDYADCIMCVSELTRRTVINEYHQDPRKVFAMHNAVYPLSQEYQDIPRPEHSKEKVVTFLGRITMQKGPEYFVEAAALVLQRTRNIRFVMAGSGDMLNAMINM
;
A
#
# COMPACT_ATOMS: atom_id res chain seq x y z
N MET A 1 -11.51 -0.71 -6.62
CA MET A 1 -10.33 -1.13 -5.82
C MET A 1 -9.38 0.05 -5.69
N PHE A 2 -8.89 0.36 -4.50
CA PHE A 2 -7.93 1.44 -4.26
C PHE A 2 -6.55 0.87 -3.96
N GLY A 3 -5.54 1.27 -4.73
CA GLY A 3 -4.14 0.90 -4.54
C GLY A 3 -3.21 2.09 -4.74
N TRP A 4 -2.02 2.04 -4.11
CA TRP A 4 -1.07 3.16 -4.18
C TRP A 4 -0.08 3.02 -5.33
N GLU A 5 0.22 1.80 -5.69
CA GLU A 5 1.18 1.46 -6.74
C GLU A 5 0.71 0.26 -7.58
N PHE A 6 1.08 0.25 -8.85
CA PHE A 6 0.77 -0.81 -9.80
C PHE A 6 1.87 -0.90 -10.87
N PRO A 7 2.20 -2.11 -11.40
CA PRO A 7 3.16 -2.22 -12.50
C PRO A 7 2.73 -1.42 -13.76
N PRO A 8 3.68 -0.84 -14.51
CA PRO A 8 5.14 -1.11 -14.48
C PRO A 8 5.90 -0.37 -13.37
N LYS A 9 5.29 0.58 -12.66
CA LYS A 9 5.93 1.35 -11.60
C LYS A 9 5.85 0.61 -10.28
N ILE A 10 6.95 -0.02 -9.88
CA ILE A 10 7.03 -0.88 -8.70
C ILE A 10 7.99 -0.27 -7.69
N TYR A 11 7.50 0.03 -6.47
CA TYR A 11 8.32 0.46 -5.34
C TYR A 11 8.51 -0.67 -4.31
N GLY A 12 7.64 -1.67 -4.33
CA GLY A 12 7.67 -2.79 -3.38
C GLY A 12 6.74 -3.93 -3.74
N GLY A 13 6.57 -4.85 -2.79
CA GLY A 13 5.72 -6.02 -2.96
C GLY A 13 4.23 -5.71 -3.13
N LEU A 14 3.79 -4.51 -2.73
CA LEU A 14 2.39 -4.09 -2.83
C LEU A 14 1.92 -4.01 -4.28
N ALA A 15 2.73 -3.43 -5.18
CA ALA A 15 2.43 -3.36 -6.59
C ALA A 15 2.24 -4.75 -7.21
N VAL A 16 3.15 -5.68 -6.89
CA VAL A 16 3.11 -7.06 -7.39
C VAL A 16 1.89 -7.81 -6.85
N ALA A 17 1.56 -7.62 -5.56
CA ALA A 17 0.38 -8.22 -4.95
C ALA A 17 -0.92 -7.67 -5.58
N SER A 18 -1.03 -6.36 -5.75
CA SER A 18 -2.18 -5.71 -6.40
C SER A 18 -2.37 -6.23 -7.83
N TYR A 19 -1.28 -6.33 -8.60
CA TYR A 19 -1.30 -6.90 -9.93
C TYR A 19 -1.76 -8.36 -9.92
N GLY A 20 -1.18 -9.20 -9.07
CA GLY A 20 -1.53 -10.62 -8.99
C GLY A 20 -3.00 -10.84 -8.62
N ILE A 21 -3.52 -10.09 -7.66
CA ILE A 21 -4.91 -10.15 -7.23
C ILE A 21 -5.85 -9.72 -8.37
N THR A 22 -5.59 -8.56 -8.99
CA THR A 22 -6.45 -8.07 -10.08
C THR A 22 -6.40 -8.97 -11.31
N LYS A 23 -5.23 -9.51 -11.63
CA LYS A 23 -5.05 -10.50 -12.71
C LYS A 23 -5.84 -11.79 -12.43
N GLY A 24 -5.75 -12.30 -11.20
CA GLY A 24 -6.52 -13.47 -10.77
C GLY A 24 -8.03 -13.24 -10.83
N LEU A 25 -8.50 -12.08 -10.38
CA LEU A 25 -9.92 -11.72 -10.43
C LEU A 25 -10.41 -11.60 -11.89
N SER A 26 -9.63 -10.99 -12.78
CA SER A 26 -10.00 -10.86 -14.19
C SER A 26 -10.15 -12.22 -14.91
N GLN A 27 -9.50 -13.28 -14.41
CA GLN A 27 -9.59 -14.63 -14.96
C GLN A 27 -10.83 -15.41 -14.48
N GLN A 28 -11.51 -14.94 -13.42
CA GLN A 28 -12.75 -15.59 -12.95
C GLN A 28 -13.95 -15.38 -13.90
N GLY A 29 -13.94 -14.27 -14.65
CA GLY A 29 -14.96 -13.98 -15.66
C GLY A 29 -16.27 -13.40 -15.13
N ASP A 30 -16.49 -13.36 -13.81
CA ASP A 30 -17.65 -12.81 -13.14
C ASP A 30 -17.33 -11.58 -12.28
N VAL A 31 -16.07 -11.13 -12.30
CA VAL A 31 -15.59 -9.97 -11.54
C VAL A 31 -14.98 -8.93 -12.48
N GLU A 32 -15.58 -7.76 -12.53
CA GLU A 32 -15.02 -6.58 -13.16
C GLU A 32 -14.29 -5.72 -12.13
N THR A 33 -13.04 -5.37 -12.39
CA THR A 33 -12.23 -4.58 -11.47
C THR A 33 -11.89 -3.22 -12.08
N THR A 34 -12.27 -2.15 -11.38
CA THR A 34 -11.74 -0.80 -11.60
C THR A 34 -10.69 -0.52 -10.52
N PHE A 35 -9.45 -0.24 -10.94
CA PHE A 35 -8.33 0.05 -10.03
C PHE A 35 -8.02 1.54 -10.03
N CYS A 36 -8.18 2.17 -8.87
CA CYS A 36 -7.89 3.58 -8.66
C CYS A 36 -6.51 3.75 -8.02
N MET A 37 -5.64 4.54 -8.63
CA MET A 37 -4.30 4.82 -8.13
C MET A 37 -3.96 6.31 -8.26
N PRO A 38 -2.99 6.85 -7.49
CA PRO A 38 -2.67 8.27 -7.51
C PRO A 38 -2.32 8.79 -8.92
N LYS A 39 -1.37 8.13 -9.59
CA LYS A 39 -0.88 8.55 -10.91
C LYS A 39 -0.41 7.35 -11.73
N PRO A 40 -1.20 6.90 -12.71
CA PRO A 40 -0.78 5.87 -13.65
C PRO A 40 0.32 6.38 -14.59
N THR A 41 1.05 5.44 -15.18
CA THR A 41 2.08 5.73 -16.20
C THR A 41 1.49 5.78 -17.61
N GLY A 42 0.33 5.13 -17.82
CA GLY A 42 -0.29 4.91 -19.13
C GLY A 42 0.22 3.65 -19.84
N GLU A 43 1.15 2.92 -19.22
CA GLU A 43 1.74 1.68 -19.76
C GLU A 43 1.23 0.43 -19.02
N GLU A 44 0.23 0.57 -18.14
CA GLU A 44 -0.36 -0.52 -17.39
C GLU A 44 -1.07 -1.51 -18.34
N GLU A 45 -1.08 -2.80 -17.96
CA GLU A 45 -1.77 -3.83 -18.74
C GLU A 45 -3.29 -3.58 -18.83
N LYS A 46 -3.87 -3.85 -20.02
CA LYS A 46 -5.26 -3.53 -20.38
C LYS A 46 -6.30 -4.57 -19.92
N PHE A 47 -5.98 -5.45 -18.98
CA PHE A 47 -6.95 -6.45 -18.50
C PHE A 47 -7.91 -5.92 -17.43
N LEU A 48 -7.69 -4.70 -16.93
CA LEU A 48 -8.57 -4.02 -15.98
C LEU A 48 -8.72 -2.54 -16.35
N ASN A 49 -9.77 -1.93 -15.83
CA ASN A 49 -9.96 -0.49 -15.92
C ASN A 49 -9.11 0.22 -14.86
N ILE A 50 -8.29 1.21 -15.25
CA ILE A 50 -7.48 2.02 -14.33
C ILE A 50 -7.98 3.45 -14.34
N ILE A 51 -8.23 3.99 -13.14
CA ILE A 51 -8.54 5.40 -12.93
C ILE A 51 -7.33 6.05 -12.24
N GLY A 52 -6.68 6.97 -12.94
CA GLY A 52 -5.70 7.88 -12.36
C GLY A 52 -6.41 8.98 -11.57
N MET A 53 -6.20 9.04 -10.25
CA MET A 53 -6.84 10.06 -9.42
C MET A 53 -6.39 11.47 -9.80
N ASN A 54 -5.18 11.60 -10.34
CA ASN A 54 -4.67 12.86 -10.92
C ASN A 54 -5.40 13.32 -12.20
N GLN A 55 -6.33 12.52 -12.72
CA GLN A 55 -7.09 12.78 -13.93
C GLN A 55 -8.58 12.99 -13.64
N VAL A 56 -9.01 12.89 -12.40
CA VAL A 56 -10.41 13.06 -11.99
C VAL A 56 -10.65 14.52 -11.65
N PRO A 57 -11.49 15.25 -12.43
CA PRO A 57 -11.83 16.62 -12.12
C PRO A 57 -12.68 16.72 -10.85
N ILE A 58 -12.35 17.64 -9.96
CA ILE A 58 -13.11 17.90 -8.76
C ILE A 58 -14.11 19.01 -9.05
N VAL A 59 -15.38 18.66 -8.93
CA VAL A 59 -16.45 19.65 -8.90
C VAL A 59 -16.79 19.88 -7.43
N TRP A 60 -16.63 21.09 -6.93
CA TRP A 60 -16.74 21.44 -5.51
C TRP A 60 -18.05 21.00 -4.84
N ARG A 61 -19.16 20.93 -5.58
CA ARG A 61 -20.43 20.38 -5.10
C ARG A 61 -20.37 18.88 -4.74
N ASP A 62 -19.32 18.18 -5.20
CA ASP A 62 -19.15 16.75 -4.99
C ASP A 62 -18.23 16.44 -3.77
N VAL A 63 -17.72 17.49 -3.09
CA VAL A 63 -16.93 17.34 -1.86
C VAL A 63 -17.87 17.13 -0.69
N ASP A 64 -17.63 16.07 0.08
CA ASP A 64 -18.42 15.75 1.28
C ASP A 64 -17.87 16.48 2.51
N TYR A 65 -18.51 17.56 2.89
CA TYR A 65 -18.15 18.38 4.05
C TYR A 65 -18.26 17.62 5.38
N ASP A 66 -19.25 16.74 5.52
CA ASP A 66 -19.45 15.98 6.75
C ASP A 66 -18.34 14.93 6.93
N TYR A 67 -17.86 14.33 5.84
CA TYR A 67 -16.68 13.48 5.86
C TYR A 67 -15.43 14.24 6.28
N LEU A 68 -15.15 15.39 5.68
CA LEU A 68 -14.01 16.22 6.08
C LEU A 68 -14.08 16.61 7.55
N LYS A 69 -15.25 17.01 8.03
CA LYS A 69 -15.50 17.37 9.42
C LYS A 69 -15.29 16.19 10.38
N SER A 70 -15.72 14.99 10.01
CA SER A 70 -15.48 13.78 10.81
C SER A 70 -13.99 13.46 10.94
N ARG A 71 -13.24 13.65 9.87
CA ARG A 71 -11.77 13.47 9.86
C ARG A 71 -11.08 14.45 10.81
N LEU A 72 -11.53 15.71 10.83
CA LEU A 72 -11.01 16.74 11.74
C LEU A 72 -11.19 16.36 13.21
N SER A 73 -12.29 15.68 13.55
CA SER A 73 -12.60 15.27 14.94
C SER A 73 -11.70 14.12 15.45
N THR A 74 -11.03 13.39 14.57
CA THR A 74 -10.16 12.24 14.93
C THR A 74 -8.67 12.60 14.98
N MET A 75 -8.30 13.84 14.68
CA MET A 75 -6.93 14.31 14.66
C MET A 75 -6.46 14.82 16.02
N SER A 76 -5.13 14.83 16.24
CA SER A 76 -4.56 15.55 17.40
C SER A 76 -4.89 17.05 17.30
N PRO A 77 -4.91 17.80 18.43
CA PRO A 77 -5.16 19.23 18.38
C PRO A 77 -4.23 19.98 17.41
N GLU A 78 -2.97 19.61 17.34
CA GLU A 78 -1.98 20.22 16.42
C GLU A 78 -2.27 19.89 14.96
N GLN A 79 -2.59 18.65 14.65
CA GLN A 79 -3.01 18.23 13.30
C GLN A 79 -4.35 18.86 12.92
N TYR A 80 -5.28 18.98 13.89
CA TYR A 80 -6.55 19.65 13.70
C TYR A 80 -6.36 21.12 13.35
N TYR A 81 -5.54 21.87 14.11
CA TYR A 81 -5.30 23.28 13.84
C TYR A 81 -4.60 23.51 12.51
N ALA A 82 -3.59 22.70 12.18
CA ALA A 82 -2.89 22.80 10.90
C ALA A 82 -3.84 22.53 9.71
N LEU A 83 -4.67 21.50 9.80
CA LEU A 83 -5.61 21.15 8.73
C LEU A 83 -6.82 22.08 8.69
N ARG A 84 -7.32 22.52 9.87
CA ARG A 84 -8.39 23.51 9.98
C ARG A 84 -8.01 24.82 9.29
N ASP A 85 -6.83 25.33 9.56
CA ASP A 85 -6.36 26.56 8.96
C ASP A 85 -6.20 26.41 7.44
N HIS A 86 -5.86 25.23 6.95
CA HIS A 86 -5.87 24.89 5.53
C HIS A 86 -7.29 24.75 4.94
N ILE A 87 -8.25 24.16 5.66
CA ILE A 87 -9.62 23.95 5.15
C ILE A 87 -10.47 25.20 5.22
N TYR A 88 -10.29 26.05 6.25
CA TYR A 88 -11.11 27.23 6.45
C TYR A 88 -10.54 28.51 5.85
N SER A 89 -9.23 28.58 5.54
CA SER A 89 -8.63 29.80 5.02
C SER A 89 -8.85 30.04 3.54
N ASP A 90 -9.29 29.09 2.79
CA ASP A 90 -9.77 29.16 1.40
C ASP A 90 -9.56 27.81 0.72
N PHE A 91 -10.61 27.30 0.09
CA PHE A 91 -10.51 26.20 -0.87
C PHE A 91 -9.54 26.48 -2.05
N SER A 92 -8.97 27.69 -2.12
CA SER A 92 -7.92 28.08 -3.06
C SER A 92 -6.57 27.38 -2.84
N TYR A 93 -6.38 26.67 -1.70
CA TYR A 93 -5.13 25.95 -1.42
C TYR A 93 -5.12 24.47 -1.84
N MET A 94 -6.24 23.91 -2.25
CA MET A 94 -6.17 22.67 -3.01
C MET A 94 -5.58 23.01 -4.38
N HIS A 95 -4.30 22.70 -4.57
CA HIS A 95 -3.64 22.90 -5.85
C HIS A 95 -4.25 22.01 -6.92
N VAL A 96 -5.33 22.47 -7.51
CA VAL A 96 -5.88 21.89 -8.73
C VAL A 96 -5.25 22.58 -9.93
N ASN A 97 -4.95 21.81 -10.96
CA ASN A 97 -4.48 22.34 -12.24
C ASN A 97 -5.63 23.00 -13.03
N ASP A 98 -5.34 23.52 -14.20
CA ASP A 98 -6.34 24.20 -15.07
C ASP A 98 -7.52 23.31 -15.46
N LEU A 99 -7.41 21.99 -15.31
CA LEU A 99 -8.46 21.00 -15.56
C LEU A 99 -9.28 20.68 -14.32
N GLY A 100 -9.01 21.31 -13.19
CA GLY A 100 -9.66 21.02 -11.90
C GLY A 100 -9.21 19.71 -11.24
N CYS A 101 -8.08 19.15 -11.66
CA CYS A 101 -7.53 17.91 -11.12
C CYS A 101 -6.41 18.18 -10.11
N MET A 102 -6.27 17.33 -9.10
CA MET A 102 -5.15 17.36 -8.16
C MET A 102 -3.92 16.64 -8.74
N ASP A 103 -2.74 17.20 -8.50
CA ASP A 103 -1.49 16.55 -8.88
C ASP A 103 -1.02 15.55 -7.80
N PHE A 104 -0.40 14.48 -8.26
CA PHE A 104 0.24 13.46 -7.42
C PHE A 104 1.66 13.18 -7.90
N ALA A 105 2.59 12.97 -6.98
CA ALA A 105 3.94 12.54 -7.31
C ALA A 105 3.97 11.12 -7.89
N GLY A 106 2.98 10.30 -7.53
CA GLY A 106 2.87 8.91 -7.98
C GLY A 106 3.91 8.00 -7.34
N GLY A 107 4.25 8.24 -6.07
CA GLY A 107 5.21 7.48 -5.29
C GLY A 107 5.08 7.77 -3.80
N TYR A 108 6.20 7.89 -3.09
CA TYR A 108 6.25 8.18 -1.66
C TYR A 108 6.96 9.53 -1.40
N PRO A 109 6.30 10.66 -1.66
CA PRO A 109 6.89 12.00 -1.49
C PRO A 109 6.97 12.40 -0.01
N GLY A 110 7.68 13.51 0.26
CA GLY A 110 7.78 14.07 1.61
C GLY A 110 6.45 14.56 2.19
N ASN A 111 5.49 14.96 1.34
CA ASN A 111 4.14 15.37 1.71
C ASN A 111 3.10 14.22 1.61
N LEU A 112 3.51 12.99 1.86
CA LEU A 112 2.69 11.78 1.69
C LEU A 112 1.30 11.87 2.36
N HIS A 113 1.22 12.46 3.56
CA HIS A 113 -0.07 12.60 4.25
C HIS A 113 -1.06 13.51 3.52
N GLU A 114 -0.56 14.56 2.88
CA GLU A 114 -1.37 15.44 2.03
C GLU A 114 -1.88 14.66 0.80
N GLU A 115 -1.02 13.90 0.13
CA GLU A 115 -1.44 13.07 -1.00
C GLU A 115 -2.48 12.01 -0.61
N ILE A 116 -2.36 11.40 0.57
CA ILE A 116 -3.37 10.47 1.12
C ILE A 116 -4.72 11.17 1.30
N ASN A 117 -4.73 12.38 1.85
CA ASN A 117 -5.96 13.17 2.01
C ASN A 117 -6.58 13.51 0.65
N ASN A 118 -5.79 13.99 -0.30
CA ASN A 118 -6.22 14.32 -1.65
C ASN A 118 -6.80 13.07 -2.35
N PHE A 119 -6.11 11.94 -2.24
CA PHE A 119 -6.57 10.66 -2.77
C PHE A 119 -7.93 10.25 -2.17
N SER A 120 -8.10 10.45 -0.87
CA SER A 120 -9.35 10.18 -0.16
C SER A 120 -10.52 11.05 -0.65
N ILE A 121 -10.28 12.36 -0.87
CA ILE A 121 -11.31 13.28 -1.38
C ILE A 121 -11.76 12.85 -2.77
N ILE A 122 -10.82 12.58 -3.66
CA ILE A 122 -11.13 12.14 -5.03
C ILE A 122 -11.84 10.78 -5.03
N ALA A 123 -11.50 9.88 -4.09
CA ALA A 123 -12.20 8.60 -3.96
C ALA A 123 -13.69 8.77 -3.70
N GLY A 124 -14.08 9.78 -2.92
CA GLY A 124 -15.49 10.14 -2.72
C GLY A 124 -16.15 10.63 -4.02
N VAL A 125 -15.45 11.41 -4.84
CA VAL A 125 -15.94 11.84 -6.16
C VAL A 125 -16.14 10.63 -7.08
N VAL A 126 -15.14 9.77 -7.19
CA VAL A 126 -15.21 8.53 -7.99
C VAL A 126 -16.36 7.65 -7.52
N ALA A 127 -16.54 7.49 -6.22
CA ALA A 127 -17.61 6.66 -5.66
C ALA A 127 -19.03 7.17 -5.97
N ARG A 128 -19.19 8.47 -6.28
CA ARG A 128 -20.47 9.03 -6.75
C ARG A 128 -20.70 8.83 -8.25
N GLN A 129 -19.63 8.72 -9.00
CA GLN A 129 -19.66 8.69 -10.48
C GLN A 129 -19.64 7.27 -11.04
N GLN A 130 -19.19 6.28 -10.28
CA GLN A 130 -19.04 4.89 -10.71
C GLN A 130 -20.09 4.00 -10.05
N GLU A 131 -20.56 3.01 -10.80
CA GLU A 131 -21.35 1.90 -10.25
C GLU A 131 -20.41 0.76 -9.85
N PHE A 132 -20.59 0.23 -8.65
CA PHE A 132 -19.83 -0.90 -8.13
C PHE A 132 -20.55 -1.56 -6.95
N ASP A 133 -20.18 -2.80 -6.64
CA ASP A 133 -20.81 -3.60 -5.58
C ASP A 133 -20.00 -3.60 -4.29
N ILE A 134 -18.68 -3.54 -4.39
CA ILE A 134 -17.75 -3.65 -3.26
C ILE A 134 -16.55 -2.70 -3.40
N ILE A 135 -16.11 -2.18 -2.28
CA ILE A 135 -14.89 -1.38 -2.18
C ILE A 135 -13.78 -2.27 -1.61
N HIS A 136 -12.60 -2.25 -2.25
CA HIS A 136 -11.43 -2.96 -1.77
C HIS A 136 -10.24 -1.99 -1.70
N ALA A 137 -9.67 -1.77 -0.50
CA ALA A 137 -8.58 -0.85 -0.26
C ALA A 137 -7.33 -1.58 0.24
N HIS A 138 -6.16 -1.28 -0.36
CA HIS A 138 -4.89 -1.96 -0.12
C HIS A 138 -3.94 -1.10 0.70
N ASP A 139 -3.61 -1.57 1.90
CA ASP A 139 -2.74 -0.92 2.88
C ASP A 139 -3.23 0.47 3.36
N TRP A 140 -2.62 0.96 4.42
CA TRP A 140 -3.02 2.14 5.17
C TRP A 140 -3.10 3.44 4.34
N LEU A 141 -2.31 3.54 3.27
CA LEU A 141 -2.33 4.68 2.35
C LEU A 141 -3.69 4.87 1.67
N THR A 142 -4.42 3.77 1.46
CA THR A 142 -5.69 3.79 0.73
C THR A 142 -6.91 3.58 1.62
N TYR A 143 -6.72 3.27 2.92
CA TYR A 143 -7.86 3.09 3.83
C TYR A 143 -8.73 4.34 3.95
N PRO A 144 -8.18 5.58 4.06
CA PRO A 144 -9.00 6.78 4.05
C PRO A 144 -9.88 6.91 2.81
N ALA A 145 -9.36 6.54 1.63
CA ALA A 145 -10.12 6.51 0.39
C ALA A 145 -11.25 5.48 0.42
N GLY A 146 -10.96 4.27 0.91
CA GLY A 146 -11.96 3.22 1.10
C GLY A 146 -13.08 3.64 2.06
N VAL A 147 -12.73 4.25 3.19
CA VAL A 147 -13.70 4.76 4.17
C VAL A 147 -14.58 5.84 3.57
N HIS A 148 -13.98 6.81 2.86
CA HIS A 148 -14.76 7.88 2.21
C HIS A 148 -15.69 7.33 1.13
N ALA A 149 -15.19 6.45 0.28
CA ALA A 149 -16.03 5.80 -0.73
C ALA A 149 -17.21 5.02 -0.13
N LYS A 150 -16.97 4.31 1.02
CA LYS A 150 -18.05 3.65 1.76
C LYS A 150 -19.08 4.64 2.31
N MET A 151 -18.64 5.73 2.93
CA MET A 151 -19.54 6.74 3.49
C MET A 151 -20.44 7.36 2.41
N VAL A 152 -19.87 7.61 1.22
CA VAL A 152 -20.59 8.23 0.10
C VAL A 152 -21.55 7.27 -0.59
N SER A 153 -21.14 6.01 -0.80
CA SER A 153 -21.90 5.04 -1.60
C SER A 153 -22.77 4.08 -0.79
N GLY A 154 -22.48 3.91 0.50
CA GLY A 154 -23.11 2.88 1.34
C GLY A 154 -22.66 1.45 1.01
N LYS A 155 -21.71 1.26 0.08
CA LYS A 155 -21.25 -0.07 -0.34
C LYS A 155 -20.29 -0.67 0.69
N PRO A 156 -20.22 -2.01 0.80
CA PRO A 156 -19.33 -2.67 1.75
C PRO A 156 -17.86 -2.41 1.43
N LEU A 157 -17.08 -2.22 2.50
CA LEU A 157 -15.63 -2.00 2.44
C LEU A 157 -14.88 -3.26 2.90
N CYS A 158 -14.06 -3.79 2.02
CA CYS A 158 -13.01 -4.73 2.34
C CYS A 158 -11.67 -4.02 2.36
N ILE A 159 -10.86 -4.19 3.39
CA ILE A 159 -9.47 -3.73 3.41
C ILE A 159 -8.52 -4.91 3.36
N HIS A 160 -7.38 -4.71 2.71
CA HIS A 160 -6.32 -5.69 2.59
C HIS A 160 -5.06 -5.21 3.31
N VAL A 161 -4.67 -5.93 4.35
CA VAL A 161 -3.52 -5.62 5.19
C VAL A 161 -2.32 -6.40 4.67
N HIS A 162 -1.43 -5.73 3.93
CA HIS A 162 -0.18 -6.33 3.44
C HIS A 162 0.93 -6.28 4.49
N ALA A 163 0.95 -5.26 5.33
CA ALA A 163 1.78 -5.12 6.52
C ALA A 163 1.14 -4.09 7.45
N THR A 164 1.41 -4.21 8.73
CA THR A 164 1.04 -3.20 9.73
C THR A 164 2.23 -2.31 10.09
N ASP A 165 1.97 -1.21 10.78
CA ASP A 165 3.07 -0.39 11.30
C ASP A 165 3.89 -1.12 12.37
N PHE A 166 3.33 -2.10 13.06
CA PHE A 166 4.09 -3.00 13.95
C PHE A 166 5.18 -3.75 13.19
N ASP A 167 4.89 -4.22 11.96
CA ASP A 167 5.86 -4.90 11.10
C ASP A 167 6.95 -3.93 10.61
N ARG A 168 6.55 -2.70 10.22
CA ARG A 168 7.45 -1.70 9.65
C ARG A 168 8.39 -1.11 10.70
N SER A 169 7.92 -0.94 11.94
CA SER A 169 8.62 -0.24 13.02
C SER A 169 9.21 -1.18 14.07
N ARG A 170 9.09 -2.51 13.89
CA ARG A 170 9.45 -3.52 14.93
C ARG A 170 8.77 -3.24 16.28
N GLY A 171 7.50 -2.89 16.24
CA GLY A 171 6.68 -2.62 17.42
C GLY A 171 6.76 -1.19 17.98
N LYS A 172 7.60 -0.32 17.40
CA LYS A 172 7.64 1.12 17.75
C LYS A 172 6.73 1.91 16.82
N VAL A 173 5.44 1.65 16.91
CA VAL A 173 4.45 2.20 15.98
C VAL A 173 4.41 3.73 15.96
N ASN A 174 4.25 4.29 14.76
CA ASN A 174 3.95 5.69 14.56
C ASN A 174 2.47 5.93 14.92
N PRO A 175 2.16 6.80 15.90
CA PRO A 175 0.78 7.02 16.34
C PRO A 175 -0.17 7.47 15.22
N THR A 176 0.32 8.25 14.27
CA THR A 176 -0.48 8.72 13.12
C THR A 176 -0.83 7.58 12.18
N VAL A 177 0.17 6.75 11.82
CA VAL A 177 -0.05 5.58 10.95
C VAL A 177 -0.96 4.58 11.63
N TYR A 178 -0.72 4.27 12.93
CA TYR A 178 -1.58 3.40 13.72
C TYR A 178 -3.04 3.89 13.73
N SER A 179 -3.25 5.18 13.94
CA SER A 179 -4.60 5.78 13.94
C SER A 179 -5.29 5.63 12.58
N MET A 180 -4.55 5.81 11.48
CA MET A 180 -5.10 5.64 10.12
C MET A 180 -5.42 4.17 9.83
N GLU A 181 -4.52 3.25 10.19
CA GLU A 181 -4.75 1.81 10.06
C GLU A 181 -5.98 1.39 10.86
N LYS A 182 -6.01 1.76 12.15
CA LYS A 182 -7.14 1.43 13.04
C LYS A 182 -8.47 1.99 12.53
N ASN A 183 -8.49 3.24 12.11
CA ASN A 183 -9.69 3.87 11.56
C ASN A 183 -10.22 3.10 10.33
N GLY A 184 -9.34 2.77 9.38
CA GLY A 184 -9.71 1.94 8.23
C GLY A 184 -10.28 0.59 8.63
N MET A 185 -9.63 -0.08 9.59
CA MET A 185 -10.07 -1.36 10.13
C MET A 185 -11.42 -1.28 10.85
N ASP A 186 -11.66 -0.22 11.62
CA ASP A 186 -12.93 -0.01 12.34
C ASP A 186 -14.11 0.15 11.38
N TYR A 187 -13.92 0.86 10.26
CA TYR A 187 -14.95 1.07 9.24
C TYR A 187 -15.14 -0.12 8.27
N ALA A 188 -14.18 -1.03 8.19
CA ALA A 188 -14.25 -2.17 7.27
C ALA A 188 -15.29 -3.20 7.69
N ASP A 189 -16.02 -3.73 6.72
CA ASP A 189 -16.92 -4.88 6.87
C ASP A 189 -16.15 -6.20 6.83
N CYS A 190 -15.03 -6.21 6.10
CA CYS A 190 -14.11 -7.35 5.96
C CYS A 190 -12.66 -6.87 6.00
N ILE A 191 -11.81 -7.62 6.68
CA ILE A 191 -10.37 -7.37 6.76
C ILE A 191 -9.64 -8.63 6.29
N MET A 192 -8.94 -8.49 5.15
CA MET A 192 -8.08 -9.53 4.60
C MET A 192 -6.63 -9.29 5.05
N CYS A 193 -6.01 -10.28 5.64
CA CYS A 193 -4.62 -10.24 6.09
C CYS A 193 -3.78 -11.24 5.30
N VAL A 194 -2.59 -10.85 4.87
CA VAL A 194 -1.73 -11.73 4.04
C VAL A 194 -1.17 -12.95 4.76
N SER A 195 -1.36 -13.07 6.07
CA SER A 195 -0.92 -14.22 6.86
C SER A 195 -1.69 -14.35 8.18
N GLU A 196 -1.63 -15.53 8.80
CA GLU A 196 -2.13 -15.73 10.16
C GLU A 196 -1.38 -14.87 11.20
N LEU A 197 -0.12 -14.54 10.96
CA LEU A 197 0.63 -13.63 11.81
C LEU A 197 0.02 -12.23 11.75
N THR A 198 -0.18 -11.69 10.55
CA THR A 198 -0.81 -10.37 10.34
C THR A 198 -2.24 -10.36 10.89
N ARG A 199 -3.00 -11.45 10.71
CA ARG A 199 -4.33 -11.61 11.28
C ARG A 199 -4.32 -11.48 12.80
N ARG A 200 -3.40 -12.16 13.49
CA ARG A 200 -3.26 -12.07 14.95
C ARG A 200 -2.89 -10.66 15.40
N THR A 201 -1.99 -9.98 14.70
CA THR A 201 -1.63 -8.59 14.98
C THR A 201 -2.86 -7.68 14.86
N VAL A 202 -3.65 -7.82 13.80
CA VAL A 202 -4.87 -7.03 13.58
C VAL A 202 -5.90 -7.26 14.69
N ILE A 203 -6.10 -8.49 15.13
CA ILE A 203 -7.03 -8.80 16.22
C ILE A 203 -6.52 -8.26 17.55
N ASN A 204 -5.25 -8.51 17.88
CA ASN A 204 -4.71 -8.25 19.22
C ASN A 204 -4.32 -6.78 19.41
N GLU A 205 -3.62 -6.19 18.43
CA GLU A 205 -3.04 -4.84 18.57
C GLU A 205 -3.98 -3.73 18.09
N TYR A 206 -4.83 -4.03 17.07
CA TYR A 206 -5.85 -3.08 16.59
C TYR A 206 -7.25 -3.36 17.17
N HIS A 207 -7.39 -4.40 18.01
CA HIS A 207 -8.62 -4.79 18.69
C HIS A 207 -9.80 -4.99 17.76
N GLN A 208 -9.56 -5.67 16.63
CA GLN A 208 -10.60 -5.94 15.65
C GLN A 208 -11.37 -7.22 15.97
N ASP A 209 -12.66 -7.23 15.63
CA ASP A 209 -13.53 -8.41 15.77
C ASP A 209 -13.00 -9.57 14.90
N PRO A 210 -12.64 -10.73 15.51
CA PRO A 210 -12.12 -11.87 14.76
C PRO A 210 -13.06 -12.40 13.66
N ARG A 211 -14.37 -12.11 13.76
CA ARG A 211 -15.38 -12.56 12.79
C ARG A 211 -15.27 -11.86 11.45
N LYS A 212 -14.70 -10.66 11.40
CA LYS A 212 -14.47 -9.93 10.15
C LYS A 212 -13.03 -9.96 9.64
N VAL A 213 -12.11 -10.67 10.33
CA VAL A 213 -10.67 -10.72 9.99
C VAL A 213 -10.31 -12.10 9.47
N PHE A 214 -9.82 -12.16 8.23
CA PHE A 214 -9.49 -13.40 7.52
C PHE A 214 -8.04 -13.41 7.05
N ALA A 215 -7.38 -14.56 7.13
CA ALA A 215 -6.06 -14.75 6.53
C ALA A 215 -6.22 -15.20 5.07
N MET A 216 -5.65 -14.43 4.14
CA MET A 216 -5.62 -14.71 2.71
C MET A 216 -4.19 -14.54 2.21
N HIS A 217 -3.50 -15.67 2.01
CA HIS A 217 -2.10 -15.64 1.62
C HIS A 217 -1.92 -15.10 0.21
N ASN A 218 -0.87 -14.29 0.03
CA ASN A 218 -0.42 -13.93 -1.30
C ASN A 218 0.09 -15.17 -2.05
N ALA A 219 -0.06 -15.16 -3.36
CA ALA A 219 0.49 -16.16 -4.25
C ALA A 219 1.54 -15.54 -5.18
N VAL A 220 2.15 -16.38 -5.99
CA VAL A 220 3.08 -15.96 -7.05
C VAL A 220 2.65 -16.58 -8.36
N TYR A 221 2.89 -15.90 -9.47
CA TYR A 221 2.77 -16.51 -10.78
C TYR A 221 3.93 -17.49 -10.99
N PRO A 222 3.69 -18.66 -11.61
CA PRO A 222 4.77 -19.52 -12.04
C PRO A 222 5.72 -18.74 -12.95
N LEU A 223 7.02 -18.92 -12.75
CA LEU A 223 8.01 -18.41 -13.68
C LEU A 223 7.72 -18.97 -15.08
N SER A 224 7.86 -18.13 -16.11
CA SER A 224 7.80 -18.61 -17.49
C SER A 224 8.87 -19.67 -17.71
N GLN A 225 8.63 -20.59 -18.67
CA GLN A 225 9.56 -21.65 -19.02
C GLN A 225 10.97 -21.11 -19.32
N GLU A 226 11.05 -19.94 -19.95
CA GLU A 226 12.26 -19.21 -20.28
C GLU A 226 13.19 -18.95 -19.08
N TYR A 227 12.62 -18.68 -17.87
CA TYR A 227 13.40 -18.47 -16.63
C TYR A 227 13.73 -19.79 -15.91
N GLN A 228 12.99 -20.88 -16.20
CA GLN A 228 13.25 -22.19 -15.60
C GLN A 228 14.47 -22.85 -16.23
N ASP A 229 14.76 -22.54 -17.49
CA ASP A 229 15.81 -23.18 -18.31
C ASP A 229 17.14 -22.41 -18.26
N ILE A 230 17.29 -21.38 -17.40
CA ILE A 230 18.58 -20.69 -17.25
C ILE A 230 19.60 -21.66 -16.64
N PRO A 231 20.65 -22.07 -17.40
CA PRO A 231 21.64 -23.01 -16.92
C PRO A 231 22.40 -22.40 -15.74
N ARG A 232 22.56 -23.16 -14.67
CA ARG A 232 23.49 -22.78 -13.61
C ARG A 232 24.91 -22.80 -14.19
N PRO A 233 25.76 -21.81 -13.87
CA PRO A 233 27.17 -21.84 -14.30
C PRO A 233 27.82 -23.13 -13.81
N GLU A 234 28.24 -24.00 -14.72
CA GLU A 234 28.81 -25.32 -14.43
C GLU A 234 30.04 -25.30 -13.51
N HIS A 235 30.66 -24.14 -13.33
CA HIS A 235 31.92 -23.98 -12.62
C HIS A 235 31.80 -23.32 -11.24
N SER A 236 30.58 -22.95 -10.81
CA SER A 236 30.42 -22.39 -9.47
C SER A 236 30.36 -23.52 -8.43
N LYS A 237 31.50 -23.88 -7.86
CA LYS A 237 31.56 -24.77 -6.68
C LYS A 237 31.06 -24.11 -5.40
N GLU A 238 30.87 -22.79 -5.42
CA GLU A 238 30.39 -22.01 -4.30
C GLU A 238 28.86 -22.09 -4.18
N LYS A 239 28.37 -22.26 -2.95
CA LYS A 239 26.96 -22.05 -2.64
C LYS A 239 26.70 -20.54 -2.56
N VAL A 240 25.59 -20.09 -3.15
CA VAL A 240 25.18 -18.69 -3.06
C VAL A 240 23.96 -18.58 -2.16
N VAL A 241 24.06 -17.71 -1.15
CA VAL A 241 22.96 -17.34 -0.28
C VAL A 241 22.61 -15.88 -0.56
N THR A 242 21.38 -15.64 -0.97
CA THR A 242 20.95 -14.33 -1.43
C THR A 242 19.89 -13.74 -0.51
N PHE A 243 20.13 -12.50 -0.05
CA PHE A 243 19.10 -11.61 0.46
C PHE A 243 18.57 -10.82 -0.73
N LEU A 244 17.25 -10.92 -0.99
CA LEU A 244 16.58 -10.17 -2.04
C LEU A 244 15.45 -9.33 -1.45
N GLY A 245 15.53 -8.00 -1.59
CA GLY A 245 14.48 -7.11 -1.10
C GLY A 245 15.00 -5.73 -0.71
N ARG A 246 14.09 -4.88 -0.24
CA ARG A 246 14.47 -3.55 0.27
C ARG A 246 15.41 -3.69 1.48
N ILE A 247 16.49 -2.92 1.51
CA ILE A 247 17.46 -2.93 2.61
C ILE A 247 16.98 -1.91 3.66
N THR A 248 15.97 -2.32 4.41
CA THR A 248 15.27 -1.50 5.41
C THR A 248 15.09 -2.26 6.71
N MET A 249 14.83 -1.56 7.81
CA MET A 249 14.62 -2.15 9.14
C MET A 249 13.59 -3.29 9.13
N GLN A 250 12.50 -3.16 8.39
CA GLN A 250 11.46 -4.19 8.28
C GLN A 250 11.99 -5.54 7.77
N LYS A 251 13.00 -5.51 6.88
CA LYS A 251 13.55 -6.72 6.24
C LYS A 251 14.70 -7.36 7.02
N GLY A 252 15.23 -6.68 8.03
CA GLY A 252 16.26 -7.20 8.93
C GLY A 252 17.60 -7.51 8.23
N PRO A 253 18.14 -6.60 7.38
CA PRO A 253 19.37 -6.87 6.64
C PRO A 253 20.58 -7.10 7.56
N GLU A 254 20.61 -6.49 8.74
CA GLU A 254 21.66 -6.69 9.74
C GLU A 254 21.77 -8.15 10.19
N TYR A 255 20.66 -8.85 10.36
CA TYR A 255 20.68 -10.27 10.72
C TYR A 255 21.27 -11.15 9.62
N PHE A 256 21.07 -10.76 8.35
CA PHE A 256 21.69 -11.45 7.23
C PHE A 256 23.22 -11.27 7.23
N VAL A 257 23.72 -10.06 7.49
CA VAL A 257 25.16 -9.76 7.58
C VAL A 257 25.80 -10.49 8.76
N GLU A 258 25.16 -10.44 9.95
CA GLU A 258 25.64 -11.18 11.15
C GLU A 258 25.68 -12.70 10.90
N ALA A 259 24.64 -13.25 10.32
CA ALA A 259 24.59 -14.67 9.98
C ALA A 259 25.68 -15.05 8.97
N ALA A 260 25.91 -14.21 7.96
CA ALA A 260 27.00 -14.40 6.99
C ALA A 260 28.37 -14.43 7.67
N ALA A 261 28.64 -13.49 8.59
CA ALA A 261 29.88 -13.46 9.35
C ALA A 261 30.11 -14.74 10.16
N LEU A 262 29.06 -15.25 10.85
CA LEU A 262 29.15 -16.50 11.65
C LEU A 262 29.39 -17.74 10.77
N VAL A 263 28.75 -17.81 9.61
CA VAL A 263 28.93 -18.93 8.67
C VAL A 263 30.31 -18.95 8.06
N LEU A 264 30.83 -17.78 7.65
CA LEU A 264 32.14 -17.63 7.02
C LEU A 264 33.32 -17.99 7.96
N GLN A 265 33.11 -17.95 9.27
CA GLN A 265 34.07 -18.50 10.24
C GLN A 265 34.22 -20.02 10.15
N ARG A 266 33.21 -20.73 9.64
CA ARG A 266 33.16 -22.19 9.58
C ARG A 266 33.40 -22.77 8.19
N THR A 267 33.04 -22.04 7.16
CA THR A 267 33.18 -22.49 5.75
C THR A 267 33.44 -21.29 4.83
N ARG A 268 34.31 -21.51 3.83
CA ARG A 268 34.64 -20.49 2.83
C ARG A 268 34.09 -20.81 1.42
N ASN A 269 33.44 -21.97 1.25
CA ASN A 269 32.84 -22.36 -0.01
C ASN A 269 31.39 -21.87 -0.15
N ILE A 270 31.20 -20.60 0.22
CA ILE A 270 29.88 -19.98 0.22
C ILE A 270 30.04 -18.48 -0.05
N ARG A 271 29.13 -17.94 -0.86
CA ARG A 271 29.04 -16.49 -1.15
C ARG A 271 27.70 -15.97 -0.66
N PHE A 272 27.75 -14.86 0.04
CA PHE A 272 26.57 -14.09 0.44
C PHE A 272 26.40 -12.91 -0.51
N VAL A 273 25.19 -12.74 -1.03
CA VAL A 273 24.84 -11.65 -1.94
C VAL A 273 23.64 -10.91 -1.36
N MET A 274 23.72 -9.59 -1.26
CA MET A 274 22.61 -8.74 -0.89
C MET A 274 22.19 -7.94 -2.13
N ALA A 275 20.96 -8.21 -2.61
CA ALA A 275 20.40 -7.57 -3.80
C ALA A 275 19.21 -6.69 -3.39
N GLY A 276 19.33 -5.38 -3.59
CA GLY A 276 18.32 -4.40 -3.25
C GLY A 276 18.89 -3.03 -2.92
N SER A 277 18.01 -2.11 -2.56
CA SER A 277 18.33 -0.77 -2.10
C SER A 277 17.48 -0.41 -0.87
N GLY A 278 17.84 0.63 -0.13
CA GLY A 278 17.10 1.10 1.04
C GLY A 278 17.96 1.97 1.94
N ASP A 279 17.34 2.53 2.94
CA ASP A 279 17.93 3.46 3.91
C ASP A 279 19.05 2.85 4.76
N MET A 280 19.05 1.53 4.92
CA MET A 280 20.09 0.82 5.68
C MET A 280 21.28 0.36 4.82
N LEU A 281 21.30 0.59 3.49
CA LEU A 281 22.35 0.06 2.60
C LEU A 281 23.75 0.49 3.06
N ASN A 282 23.96 1.79 3.32
CA ASN A 282 25.26 2.30 3.76
C ASN A 282 25.69 1.71 5.12
N ALA A 283 24.75 1.50 6.02
CA ALA A 283 25.04 0.86 7.30
C ALA A 283 25.49 -0.60 7.11
N MET A 284 24.86 -1.34 6.21
CA MET A 284 25.24 -2.73 5.90
C MET A 284 26.59 -2.85 5.24
N ILE A 285 26.96 -1.89 4.37
CA ILE A 285 28.29 -1.85 3.73
C ILE A 285 29.39 -1.62 4.77
N ASN A 286 29.11 -0.84 5.81
CA ASN A 286 30.08 -0.50 6.85
C ASN A 286 30.14 -1.52 8.01
N MET A 287 29.25 -2.49 8.03
CA MET A 287 29.18 -3.54 9.04
C MET A 287 30.09 -4.72 8.69
#